data_fcd8ba179a734ae82f4fc4d83c67d653
#
_entry.id   fcd8ba179a734ae82f4fc4d83c67d653
#
_cell.length_a   1.000
_cell.length_b   1.000
_cell.length_c   1.000
_cell.angle_alpha   90.00
_cell.angle_beta   90.00
_cell.angle_gamma   90.00
#
_symmetry.space_group_name_H-M   'P 1'
#
loop_
_entity.id
_entity.type
_entity.pdbx_description
1 polymer ?
#
loop_
_entity_poly.entity_id
_entity_poly.type
_entity_poly.pdbx_seq_one_letter_code
_entity_poly.pdbx_strand_id
1 'polypeptide(L)'
;MAISERATTTVLVVGATGSIGRLVVEEAIREGYHTRALVRDRHRARQLPPEAEVVVGDVTQPATLPAAVAGVDAVVFTLGSDGAGKVGAENVDYGGVRNVLAALGTRTARIALMTSIGVTNRTGSYNRSTQAHDWKRRSERLVRASGLPYTIVRPGWFDYNAPDEHALVLLQGDTRQAGDSSDGAVARRQIAEVLVRSLASDAALRKTFELVAIAGPEPDEFDALFAPLEADPEGALDAARDTANMPLAEEPQRVRDDLEAAVASHTHPNGDGPKGESDHG
;
A
#
# COMPACT_ATOMS: atom_id res chain seq x y z
N MET A 1 13.46 -37.88 5.88
CA MET A 1 12.63 -36.74 6.25
C MET A 1 12.62 -35.80 5.07
N ALA A 2 11.55 -35.76 4.29
CA ALA A 2 11.40 -34.81 3.18
C ALA A 2 11.20 -33.42 3.80
N ILE A 3 12.14 -32.50 3.56
CA ILE A 3 11.96 -31.08 3.84
C ILE A 3 10.90 -30.63 2.85
N SER A 4 9.67 -30.38 3.34
CA SER A 4 8.65 -29.69 2.55
C SER A 4 9.20 -28.33 2.21
N GLU A 5 9.57 -28.09 0.95
CA GLU A 5 9.84 -26.77 0.43
C GLU A 5 8.56 -25.94 0.64
N ARG A 6 8.56 -25.08 1.65
CA ARG A 6 7.54 -24.01 1.71
C ARG A 6 7.76 -23.18 0.45
N ALA A 7 6.73 -23.10 -0.39
CA ALA A 7 6.75 -22.19 -1.52
C ALA A 7 7.14 -20.80 -0.99
N THR A 8 8.19 -20.22 -1.54
CA THR A 8 8.68 -18.92 -1.11
C THR A 8 7.66 -17.87 -1.52
N THR A 9 7.14 -17.11 -0.56
CA THR A 9 6.17 -16.02 -0.78
C THR A 9 6.76 -14.97 -1.72
N THR A 10 6.07 -14.67 -2.81
CA THR A 10 6.49 -13.66 -3.79
C THR A 10 5.88 -12.30 -3.45
N VAL A 11 6.73 -11.31 -3.21
CA VAL A 11 6.34 -9.93 -2.90
C VAL A 11 6.65 -9.02 -4.08
N LEU A 12 5.63 -8.35 -4.61
CA LEU A 12 5.78 -7.29 -5.61
C LEU A 12 5.97 -5.94 -4.92
N VAL A 13 7.06 -5.24 -5.22
CA VAL A 13 7.29 -3.86 -4.76
C VAL A 13 6.97 -2.90 -5.90
N VAL A 14 5.93 -2.08 -5.71
CA VAL A 14 5.49 -1.05 -6.64
C VAL A 14 6.04 0.29 -6.17
N GLY A 15 6.84 0.94 -7.02
CA GLY A 15 7.66 2.10 -6.63
C GLY A 15 9.09 1.71 -6.18
N ALA A 16 9.55 0.52 -6.58
CA ALA A 16 10.78 -0.12 -6.13
C ALA A 16 12.07 0.72 -6.28
N THR A 17 12.12 1.67 -7.20
CA THR A 17 13.29 2.54 -7.43
C THR A 17 13.21 3.89 -6.69
N GLY A 18 12.14 4.12 -5.93
CA GLY A 18 11.99 5.30 -5.07
C GLY A 18 12.84 5.21 -3.81
N SER A 19 12.93 6.31 -3.08
CA SER A 19 13.78 6.41 -1.88
C SER A 19 13.39 5.44 -0.76
N ILE A 20 12.11 5.11 -0.63
CA ILE A 20 11.60 4.09 0.30
C ILE A 20 11.52 2.73 -0.39
N GLY A 21 11.05 2.68 -1.64
CA GLY A 21 10.84 1.42 -2.36
C GLY A 21 12.09 0.54 -2.47
N ARG A 22 13.27 1.13 -2.68
CA ARG A 22 14.52 0.36 -2.69
C ARG A 22 14.84 -0.25 -1.32
N LEU A 23 14.54 0.46 -0.22
CA LEU A 23 14.70 -0.08 1.14
C LEU A 23 13.70 -1.19 1.43
N VAL A 24 12.47 -1.09 0.87
CA VAL A 24 11.48 -2.18 0.93
C VAL A 24 11.98 -3.40 0.16
N VAL A 25 12.61 -3.23 -1.02
CA VAL A 25 13.21 -4.34 -1.77
C VAL A 25 14.32 -5.02 -0.95
N GLU A 26 15.24 -4.23 -0.35
CA GLU A 26 16.30 -4.73 0.53
C GLU A 26 15.72 -5.50 1.72
N GLU A 27 14.72 -4.92 2.36
CA GLU A 27 14.08 -5.49 3.54
C GLU A 27 13.33 -6.78 3.23
N ALA A 28 12.55 -6.81 2.14
CA ALA A 28 11.82 -8.01 1.72
C ALA A 28 12.78 -9.18 1.40
N ILE A 29 13.92 -8.91 0.76
CA ILE A 29 14.97 -9.91 0.53
C ILE A 29 15.55 -10.38 1.87
N ARG A 30 15.83 -9.47 2.79
CA ARG A 30 16.36 -9.80 4.13
C ARG A 30 15.42 -10.72 4.92
N GLU A 31 14.11 -10.52 4.78
CA GLU A 31 13.07 -11.35 5.38
C GLU A 31 12.81 -12.67 4.63
N GLY A 32 13.56 -12.96 3.57
CA GLY A 32 13.50 -14.21 2.83
C GLY A 32 12.39 -14.32 1.78
N TYR A 33 11.77 -13.20 1.40
CA TYR A 33 10.78 -13.17 0.32
C TYR A 33 11.45 -13.27 -1.06
N HIS A 34 10.80 -13.96 -2.00
CA HIS A 34 11.10 -13.76 -3.41
C HIS A 34 10.59 -12.39 -3.83
N THR A 35 11.51 -11.44 -4.02
CA THR A 35 11.18 -10.04 -4.19
C THR A 35 11.19 -9.62 -5.64
N ARG A 36 10.02 -9.22 -6.15
CA ARG A 36 9.84 -8.70 -7.51
C ARG A 36 9.74 -7.17 -7.47
N ALA A 37 10.61 -6.50 -8.21
CA ALA A 37 10.66 -5.05 -8.31
C ALA A 37 10.03 -4.57 -9.61
N LEU A 38 8.92 -3.83 -9.55
CA LEU A 38 8.33 -3.16 -10.70
C LEU A 38 9.10 -1.88 -11.01
N VAL A 39 9.67 -1.78 -12.19
CA VAL A 39 10.47 -0.63 -12.63
C VAL A 39 10.01 -0.13 -13.99
N ARG A 40 9.99 1.18 -14.20
CA ARG A 40 9.67 1.79 -15.51
C ARG A 40 10.83 1.65 -16.51
N ASP A 41 12.05 1.58 -15.98
CA ASP A 41 13.27 1.50 -16.76
C ASP A 41 14.29 0.58 -16.07
N ARG A 42 14.81 -0.42 -16.80
CA ARG A 42 15.84 -1.33 -16.31
C ARG A 42 17.11 -0.62 -15.84
N HIS A 43 17.45 0.53 -16.40
CA HIS A 43 18.63 1.27 -15.97
C HIS A 43 18.52 1.73 -14.51
N ARG A 44 17.33 2.06 -14.05
CA ARG A 44 17.07 2.44 -12.65
C ARG A 44 17.17 1.25 -11.69
N ALA A 45 16.99 0.03 -12.18
CA ALA A 45 17.09 -1.18 -11.38
C ALA A 45 18.54 -1.51 -10.96
N ARG A 46 19.56 -0.87 -11.55
CA ARG A 46 20.97 -1.07 -11.17
C ARG A 46 21.29 -0.70 -9.72
N GLN A 47 20.41 0.03 -9.06
CA GLN A 47 20.55 0.41 -7.65
C GLN A 47 19.89 -0.60 -6.70
N LEU A 48 19.17 -1.59 -7.24
CA LEU A 48 18.51 -2.64 -6.46
C LEU A 48 19.47 -3.80 -6.22
N PRO A 49 19.28 -4.58 -5.14
CA PRO A 49 20.01 -5.82 -4.91
C PRO A 49 19.89 -6.78 -6.11
N PRO A 50 20.94 -7.52 -6.45
CA PRO A 50 20.93 -8.45 -7.59
C PRO A 50 19.96 -9.62 -7.43
N GLU A 51 19.54 -9.91 -6.20
CA GLU A 51 18.55 -10.94 -5.86
C GLU A 51 17.13 -10.54 -6.25
N ALA A 52 16.88 -9.25 -6.49
CA ALA A 52 15.55 -8.78 -6.88
C ALA A 52 15.21 -9.19 -8.33
N GLU A 53 14.06 -9.83 -8.52
CA GLU A 53 13.50 -10.06 -9.85
C GLU A 53 13.00 -8.73 -10.43
N VAL A 54 13.61 -8.25 -11.50
CA VAL A 54 13.25 -6.99 -12.13
C VAL A 54 12.23 -7.21 -13.24
N VAL A 55 11.02 -6.65 -13.07
CA VAL A 55 9.97 -6.64 -14.08
C VAL A 55 9.75 -5.20 -14.57
N VAL A 56 9.75 -5.02 -15.90
CA VAL A 56 9.53 -3.71 -16.52
C VAL A 56 8.04 -3.49 -16.73
N GLY A 57 7.53 -2.36 -16.24
CA GLY A 57 6.15 -1.93 -16.40
C GLY A 57 5.93 -0.55 -15.79
N ASP A 58 4.86 0.09 -16.20
CA ASP A 58 4.47 1.42 -15.73
C ASP A 58 3.06 1.37 -15.14
N VAL A 59 2.91 1.78 -13.89
CA VAL A 59 1.62 1.79 -13.19
C VAL A 59 0.58 2.69 -13.88
N THR A 60 1.02 3.65 -14.71
CA THR A 60 0.14 4.48 -15.52
C THR A 60 -0.29 3.83 -16.84
N GLN A 61 0.28 2.65 -17.16
CA GLN A 61 0.01 1.88 -18.38
C GLN A 61 -0.45 0.47 -18.03
N PRO A 62 -1.76 0.24 -17.81
CA PRO A 62 -2.30 -1.04 -17.32
C PRO A 62 -1.85 -2.27 -18.11
N ALA A 63 -1.72 -2.14 -19.43
CA ALA A 63 -1.31 -3.24 -20.32
C ALA A 63 0.10 -3.80 -19.99
N THR A 64 0.92 -3.08 -19.25
CA THR A 64 2.28 -3.49 -18.86
C THR A 64 2.34 -4.25 -17.53
N LEU A 65 1.24 -4.33 -16.79
CA LEU A 65 1.21 -4.86 -15.42
C LEU A 65 0.98 -6.38 -15.28
N PRO A 66 0.35 -7.10 -16.24
CA PRO A 66 0.02 -8.51 -16.05
C PRO A 66 1.21 -9.40 -15.67
N ALA A 67 2.39 -9.16 -16.28
CA ALA A 67 3.60 -9.90 -15.96
C ALA A 67 4.10 -9.60 -14.54
N ALA A 68 3.94 -8.37 -14.06
CA ALA A 68 4.37 -7.97 -12.73
C ALA A 68 3.56 -8.66 -11.62
N VAL A 69 2.24 -8.82 -11.81
CA VAL A 69 1.33 -9.39 -10.81
C VAL A 69 1.14 -10.91 -10.92
N ALA A 70 1.76 -11.56 -11.91
CA ALA A 70 1.62 -13.01 -12.09
C ALA A 70 2.27 -13.79 -10.93
N GLY A 71 1.49 -14.64 -10.23
CA GLY A 71 1.98 -15.46 -9.13
C GLY A 71 2.48 -14.69 -7.90
N VAL A 72 1.96 -13.48 -7.67
CA VAL A 72 2.30 -12.63 -6.54
C VAL A 72 1.39 -12.95 -5.35
N ASP A 73 1.98 -13.13 -4.17
CA ASP A 73 1.27 -13.39 -2.90
C ASP A 73 1.05 -12.11 -2.08
N ALA A 74 1.92 -11.10 -2.27
CA ALA A 74 1.79 -9.82 -1.61
C ALA A 74 2.27 -8.66 -2.48
N VAL A 75 1.72 -7.46 -2.24
CA VAL A 75 2.11 -6.23 -2.93
C VAL A 75 2.39 -5.13 -1.92
N VAL A 76 3.57 -4.50 -2.04
CA VAL A 76 3.91 -3.30 -1.28
C VAL A 76 3.89 -2.09 -2.21
N PHE A 77 3.04 -1.11 -1.89
CA PHE A 77 2.97 0.15 -2.61
C PHE A 77 3.75 1.24 -1.89
N THR A 78 4.75 1.80 -2.57
CA THR A 78 5.54 2.95 -2.11
C THR A 78 5.51 4.07 -3.16
N LEU A 79 4.36 4.24 -3.81
CA LEU A 79 4.17 5.24 -4.84
C LEU A 79 4.18 6.66 -4.25
N GLY A 80 4.74 7.58 -5.01
CA GLY A 80 4.72 9.00 -4.75
C GLY A 80 4.88 9.78 -6.05
N SER A 81 4.06 10.81 -6.23
CA SER A 81 4.06 11.65 -7.43
C SER A 81 5.15 12.72 -7.43
N ASP A 82 5.92 12.86 -6.35
CA ASP A 82 7.13 13.69 -6.20
C ASP A 82 7.03 15.07 -6.89
N GLY A 83 6.03 15.86 -6.51
CA GLY A 83 5.89 17.23 -7.04
C GLY A 83 5.31 17.33 -8.44
N ALA A 84 4.85 16.24 -9.06
CA ALA A 84 4.18 16.27 -10.37
C ALA A 84 2.76 16.90 -10.31
N GLY A 85 2.43 17.57 -9.21
CA GLY A 85 1.18 18.31 -9.01
C GLY A 85 -0.06 17.41 -9.02
N LYS A 86 -1.22 18.02 -9.28
CA LYS A 86 -2.53 17.34 -9.21
C LYS A 86 -2.62 16.14 -10.15
N VAL A 87 -2.11 16.28 -11.37
CA VAL A 87 -2.13 15.20 -12.36
C VAL A 87 -1.25 14.03 -11.96
N GLY A 88 -0.08 14.31 -11.38
CA GLY A 88 0.78 13.27 -10.86
C GLY A 88 0.16 12.52 -9.68
N ALA A 89 -0.43 13.27 -8.73
CA ALA A 89 -1.12 12.68 -7.60
C ALA A 89 -2.27 11.75 -8.05
N GLU A 90 -3.08 12.22 -9.01
CA GLU A 90 -4.16 11.42 -9.57
C GLU A 90 -3.67 10.17 -10.31
N ASN A 91 -2.71 10.32 -11.22
CA ASN A 91 -2.30 9.23 -12.10
C ASN A 91 -1.39 8.21 -11.39
N VAL A 92 -0.56 8.65 -10.45
CA VAL A 92 0.43 7.80 -9.78
C VAL A 92 -0.06 7.34 -8.42
N ASP A 93 -0.41 8.29 -7.50
CA ASP A 93 -0.78 7.91 -6.14
C ASP A 93 -2.11 7.14 -6.10
N TYR A 94 -3.06 7.50 -6.95
CA TYR A 94 -4.36 6.82 -7.06
C TYR A 94 -4.40 5.82 -8.22
N GLY A 95 -4.16 6.29 -9.45
CA GLY A 95 -4.27 5.49 -10.67
C GLY A 95 -3.31 4.29 -10.66
N GLY A 96 -2.13 4.45 -10.08
CA GLY A 96 -1.16 3.38 -9.94
C GLY A 96 -1.69 2.24 -9.05
N VAL A 97 -2.29 2.56 -7.90
CA VAL A 97 -2.91 1.56 -7.01
C VAL A 97 -4.08 0.88 -7.72
N ARG A 98 -5.01 1.67 -8.30
CA ARG A 98 -6.15 1.16 -9.06
C ARG A 98 -5.73 0.16 -10.14
N ASN A 99 -4.73 0.53 -10.95
CA ASN A 99 -4.31 -0.30 -12.09
C ASN A 99 -3.65 -1.61 -11.65
N VAL A 100 -2.88 -1.60 -10.56
CA VAL A 100 -2.29 -2.84 -10.01
C VAL A 100 -3.37 -3.73 -9.40
N LEU A 101 -4.32 -3.17 -8.64
CA LEU A 101 -5.46 -3.94 -8.11
C LEU A 101 -6.29 -4.55 -9.24
N ALA A 102 -6.57 -3.80 -10.31
CA ALA A 102 -7.26 -4.32 -11.49
C ALA A 102 -6.48 -5.44 -12.19
N ALA A 103 -5.14 -5.32 -12.28
CA ALA A 103 -4.28 -6.35 -12.87
C ALA A 103 -4.21 -7.62 -12.01
N LEU A 104 -4.34 -7.53 -10.68
CA LEU A 104 -4.49 -8.68 -9.79
C LEU A 104 -5.78 -9.47 -10.11
N GLY A 105 -6.85 -8.79 -10.51
CA GLY A 105 -8.14 -9.42 -10.80
C GLY A 105 -8.70 -10.14 -9.58
N THR A 106 -9.08 -11.41 -9.71
CA THR A 106 -9.64 -12.24 -8.62
C THR A 106 -8.57 -12.92 -7.74
N ARG A 107 -7.29 -12.64 -7.94
CA ARG A 107 -6.20 -13.24 -7.14
C ARG A 107 -6.18 -12.64 -5.75
N THR A 108 -5.98 -13.50 -4.76
CA THR A 108 -5.74 -13.04 -3.39
C THR A 108 -4.28 -12.65 -3.22
N ALA A 109 -4.04 -11.43 -2.74
CA ALA A 109 -2.71 -10.96 -2.38
C ALA A 109 -2.81 -10.09 -1.12
N ARG A 110 -1.79 -10.17 -0.25
CA ARG A 110 -1.67 -9.28 0.92
C ARG A 110 -1.19 -7.91 0.46
N ILE A 111 -1.85 -6.84 0.87
CA ILE A 111 -1.50 -5.47 0.47
C ILE A 111 -0.86 -4.72 1.64
N ALA A 112 0.30 -4.12 1.42
CA ALA A 112 0.84 -3.08 2.28
C ALA A 112 0.89 -1.78 1.47
N LEU A 113 0.07 -0.80 1.86
CA LEU A 113 -0.01 0.50 1.18
C LEU A 113 0.63 1.59 2.03
N MET A 114 1.61 2.29 1.47
CA MET A 114 2.14 3.51 2.05
C MET A 114 1.43 4.74 1.48
N THR A 115 0.91 5.57 2.38
CA THR A 115 0.38 6.89 2.03
C THR A 115 1.15 8.01 2.74
N SER A 116 0.53 8.80 3.59
CA SER A 116 1.21 9.82 4.39
C SER A 116 0.34 10.26 5.57
N ILE A 117 0.96 10.72 6.64
CA ILE A 117 0.28 11.48 7.69
C ILE A 117 -0.41 12.71 7.09
N GLY A 118 -1.54 13.11 7.65
CA GLY A 118 -2.32 14.28 7.20
C GLY A 118 -3.21 14.02 5.99
N VAL A 119 -3.42 12.78 5.53
CA VAL A 119 -4.31 12.48 4.38
C VAL A 119 -5.76 12.92 4.60
N THR A 120 -6.20 13.08 5.86
CA THR A 120 -7.54 13.59 6.18
C THR A 120 -7.61 15.12 6.20
N ASN A 121 -6.48 15.82 6.14
CA ASN A 121 -6.40 17.28 6.07
C ASN A 121 -6.68 17.81 4.65
N ARG A 122 -7.94 17.83 4.27
CA ARG A 122 -8.40 18.28 2.94
C ARG A 122 -8.20 19.77 2.70
N THR A 123 -8.27 20.58 3.77
CA THR A 123 -8.21 22.04 3.70
C THR A 123 -6.81 22.62 3.90
N GLY A 124 -5.81 21.80 4.18
CA GLY A 124 -4.42 22.20 4.30
C GLY A 124 -3.88 22.80 2.99
N SER A 125 -2.91 23.72 3.08
CA SER A 125 -2.35 24.43 1.92
C SER A 125 -1.72 23.46 0.91
N TYR A 126 -1.05 22.44 1.41
CA TYR A 126 -0.45 21.40 0.57
C TYR A 126 -1.51 20.66 -0.26
N ASN A 127 -2.58 20.19 0.37
CA ASN A 127 -3.64 19.49 -0.36
C ASN A 127 -4.40 20.40 -1.32
N ARG A 128 -4.67 21.65 -0.96
CA ARG A 128 -5.29 22.62 -1.88
C ARG A 128 -4.47 22.82 -3.16
N SER A 129 -3.14 22.80 -3.05
CA SER A 129 -2.26 23.01 -4.20
C SER A 129 -2.04 21.75 -5.04
N THR A 130 -1.92 20.59 -4.40
CA THR A 130 -1.49 19.33 -5.05
C THR A 130 -2.60 18.29 -5.19
N GLN A 131 -3.63 18.33 -4.33
CA GLN A 131 -4.63 17.27 -4.14
C GLN A 131 -4.02 15.90 -3.74
N ALA A 132 -2.76 15.87 -3.31
CA ALA A 132 -2.05 14.64 -3.04
C ALA A 132 -2.67 13.84 -1.87
N HIS A 133 -3.11 14.53 -0.80
CA HIS A 133 -3.80 13.88 0.32
C HIS A 133 -5.13 13.27 -0.11
N ASP A 134 -5.94 14.00 -0.88
CA ASP A 134 -7.21 13.49 -1.39
C ASP A 134 -7.00 12.25 -2.26
N TRP A 135 -6.00 12.26 -3.18
CA TRP A 135 -5.73 11.11 -4.04
C TRP A 135 -5.14 9.91 -3.28
N LYS A 136 -4.29 10.15 -2.28
CA LYS A 136 -3.80 9.08 -1.39
C LYS A 136 -4.94 8.47 -0.57
N ARG A 137 -5.85 9.29 -0.01
CA ARG A 137 -7.00 8.77 0.73
C ARG A 137 -7.95 7.96 -0.17
N ARG A 138 -8.14 8.38 -1.44
CA ARG A 138 -8.88 7.59 -2.43
C ARG A 138 -8.21 6.25 -2.74
N SER A 139 -6.88 6.20 -2.79
CA SER A 139 -6.18 4.92 -2.96
C SER A 139 -6.34 3.99 -1.75
N GLU A 140 -6.36 4.53 -0.53
CA GLU A 140 -6.70 3.77 0.68
C GLU A 140 -8.11 3.18 0.58
N ARG A 141 -9.08 3.98 0.12
CA ARG A 141 -10.47 3.52 -0.10
C ARG A 141 -10.56 2.40 -1.13
N LEU A 142 -9.79 2.46 -2.22
CA LEU A 142 -9.71 1.38 -3.21
C LEU A 142 -9.18 0.09 -2.58
N VAL A 143 -8.12 0.17 -1.77
CA VAL A 143 -7.57 -0.99 -1.09
C VAL A 143 -8.59 -1.60 -0.13
N ARG A 144 -9.31 -0.79 0.64
CA ARG A 144 -10.38 -1.29 1.53
C ARG A 144 -11.53 -1.91 0.74
N ALA A 145 -11.98 -1.24 -0.32
CA ALA A 145 -13.08 -1.71 -1.19
C ALA A 145 -12.73 -3.02 -1.93
N SER A 146 -11.45 -3.28 -2.18
CA SER A 146 -11.02 -4.51 -2.85
C SER A 146 -11.28 -5.78 -2.04
N GLY A 147 -11.50 -5.68 -0.73
CA GLY A 147 -11.69 -6.85 0.14
C GLY A 147 -10.43 -7.71 0.33
N LEU A 148 -9.31 -7.36 -0.29
CA LEU A 148 -8.03 -8.04 -0.07
C LEU A 148 -7.53 -7.81 1.37
N PRO A 149 -6.78 -8.74 1.96
CA PRO A 149 -6.13 -8.51 3.24
C PRO A 149 -5.11 -7.37 3.11
N TYR A 150 -5.19 -6.38 4.00
CA TYR A 150 -4.34 -5.19 3.87
C TYR A 150 -3.81 -4.66 5.20
N THR A 151 -2.76 -3.83 5.09
CA THR A 151 -2.26 -2.88 6.08
C THR A 151 -1.97 -1.55 5.39
N ILE A 152 -2.40 -0.43 5.97
CA ILE A 152 -2.15 0.91 5.43
C ILE A 152 -1.30 1.69 6.42
N VAL A 153 -0.15 2.17 5.97
CA VAL A 153 0.83 2.92 6.76
C VAL A 153 0.86 4.36 6.27
N ARG A 154 0.65 5.30 7.18
CA ARG A 154 0.71 6.75 6.97
C ARG A 154 1.96 7.30 7.67
N PRO A 155 3.15 7.23 7.06
CA PRO A 155 4.36 7.70 7.73
C PRO A 155 4.35 9.21 7.92
N GLY A 156 4.99 9.63 9.01
CA GLY A 156 5.35 11.02 9.26
C GLY A 156 6.44 11.53 8.32
N TRP A 157 7.10 12.61 8.68
CA TRP A 157 8.14 13.27 7.89
C TRP A 157 9.41 12.43 7.82
N PHE A 158 9.92 12.20 6.59
CA PHE A 158 11.01 11.25 6.36
C PHE A 158 12.37 11.82 6.78
N ASP A 159 13.09 11.06 7.62
CA ASP A 159 14.46 11.35 8.07
C ASP A 159 14.62 12.71 8.80
N TYR A 160 13.55 13.20 9.43
CA TYR A 160 13.60 14.34 10.36
C TYR A 160 13.71 13.88 11.82
N ASN A 161 13.73 12.57 12.05
CA ASN A 161 13.91 11.97 13.37
C ASN A 161 15.37 12.10 13.85
N ALA A 162 15.53 12.19 15.16
CA ALA A 162 16.86 12.22 15.78
C ALA A 162 17.57 10.84 15.70
N PRO A 163 18.91 10.79 15.85
CA PRO A 163 19.66 9.53 15.75
C PRO A 163 19.32 8.46 16.80
N ASP A 164 18.71 8.84 17.91
CA ASP A 164 18.28 7.96 19.00
C ASP A 164 16.78 7.61 18.94
N GLU A 165 16.07 8.10 17.94
CA GLU A 165 14.64 7.83 17.74
C GLU A 165 14.43 6.52 16.93
N HIS A 166 14.55 5.38 17.64
CA HIS A 166 14.35 4.05 17.07
C HIS A 166 13.03 3.40 17.50
N ALA A 167 12.44 3.85 18.62
CA ALA A 167 11.15 3.33 19.07
C ALA A 167 10.03 3.81 18.15
N LEU A 168 9.17 2.88 17.70
CA LEU A 168 8.06 3.17 16.80
C LEU A 168 6.78 3.41 17.57
N VAL A 169 6.03 4.43 17.16
CA VAL A 169 4.70 4.75 17.68
C VAL A 169 3.71 4.73 16.54
N LEU A 170 2.65 3.93 16.72
CA LEU A 170 1.55 3.80 15.77
C LEU A 170 0.33 4.56 16.32
N LEU A 171 -0.15 5.53 15.53
CA LEU A 171 -1.26 6.40 15.91
C LEU A 171 -2.44 6.14 14.98
N GLN A 172 -3.65 6.54 15.40
CA GLN A 172 -4.86 6.41 14.57
C GLN A 172 -5.71 7.66 14.65
N GLY A 173 -6.43 7.95 13.54
CA GLY A 173 -7.35 9.08 13.44
C GLY A 173 -6.77 10.31 12.76
N ASP A 174 -5.51 10.24 12.34
CA ASP A 174 -4.84 11.27 11.53
C ASP A 174 -5.00 12.70 12.11
N THR A 175 -4.78 12.82 13.43
CA THR A 175 -5.05 14.06 14.19
C THR A 175 -3.89 15.05 14.15
N ARG A 176 -2.69 14.65 13.73
CA ARG A 176 -1.51 15.51 13.63
C ARG A 176 -1.46 16.12 12.23
N GLN A 177 -1.74 17.40 12.12
CA GLN A 177 -1.97 18.08 10.83
C GLN A 177 -1.34 19.49 10.78
N ALA A 178 -0.22 19.72 11.47
CA ALA A 178 0.52 20.99 11.43
C ALA A 178 1.09 21.23 10.02
N GLY A 179 1.46 20.17 9.31
CA GLY A 179 2.02 20.23 7.97
C GLY A 179 3.54 20.46 7.97
N ASP A 180 4.19 20.09 9.06
CA ASP A 180 5.64 20.10 9.23
C ASP A 180 6.09 18.92 10.13
N SER A 181 7.40 18.81 10.40
CA SER A 181 7.96 17.69 11.16
C SER A 181 7.47 17.57 12.62
N SER A 182 6.74 18.58 13.14
CA SER A 182 6.10 18.47 14.46
C SER A 182 4.93 17.49 14.48
N ASP A 183 4.39 17.11 13.30
CA ASP A 183 3.43 16.02 13.16
C ASP A 183 4.04 14.66 13.51
N GLY A 184 5.36 14.57 13.55
CA GLY A 184 6.17 13.39 13.84
C GLY A 184 7.04 13.02 12.65
N ALA A 185 8.21 12.46 12.94
CA ALA A 185 9.19 12.03 11.96
C ALA A 185 9.47 10.54 12.06
N VAL A 186 9.99 9.94 10.99
CA VAL A 186 10.35 8.53 10.94
C VAL A 186 11.40 8.30 9.86
N ALA A 187 12.39 7.43 10.12
CA ALA A 187 13.38 7.09 9.11
C ALA A 187 12.79 6.23 7.99
N ARG A 188 13.23 6.46 6.75
CA ARG A 188 12.79 5.66 5.59
C ARG A 188 13.02 4.17 5.77
N ARG A 189 14.07 3.76 6.48
CA ARG A 189 14.32 2.34 6.78
C ARG A 189 13.25 1.77 7.71
N GLN A 190 12.87 2.48 8.75
CA GLN A 190 11.80 2.08 9.68
C GLN A 190 10.45 1.93 8.96
N ILE A 191 10.17 2.80 7.97
CA ILE A 191 8.96 2.66 7.13
C ILE A 191 9.03 1.35 6.33
N ALA A 192 10.17 1.05 5.73
CA ALA A 192 10.34 -0.18 4.95
C ALA A 192 10.16 -1.42 5.82
N GLU A 193 10.73 -1.43 7.02
CA GLU A 193 10.57 -2.52 7.99
C GLU A 193 9.10 -2.74 8.36
N VAL A 194 8.39 -1.68 8.75
CA VAL A 194 6.97 -1.79 9.11
C VAL A 194 6.12 -2.32 7.96
N LEU A 195 6.34 -1.84 6.73
CA LEU A 195 5.62 -2.31 5.54
C LEU A 195 5.86 -3.80 5.30
N VAL A 196 7.11 -4.26 5.36
CA VAL A 196 7.45 -5.65 5.09
C VAL A 196 7.00 -6.57 6.24
N ARG A 197 7.23 -6.19 7.50
CA ARG A 197 6.79 -6.95 8.67
C ARG A 197 5.28 -7.10 8.74
N SER A 198 4.52 -6.09 8.28
CA SER A 198 3.05 -6.18 8.24
C SER A 198 2.53 -7.27 7.31
N LEU A 199 3.32 -7.72 6.31
CA LEU A 199 2.88 -8.74 5.36
C LEU A 199 2.68 -10.12 6.00
N ALA A 200 3.45 -10.47 7.02
CA ALA A 200 3.36 -11.75 7.72
C ALA A 200 2.54 -11.69 9.02
N SER A 201 2.13 -10.48 9.45
CA SER A 201 1.46 -10.26 10.73
C SER A 201 -0.06 -10.27 10.61
N ASP A 202 -0.73 -11.21 11.26
CA ASP A 202 -2.19 -11.20 11.37
C ASP A 202 -2.68 -10.06 12.27
N ALA A 203 -1.85 -9.61 13.22
CA ALA A 203 -2.14 -8.46 14.07
C ALA A 203 -2.20 -7.14 13.27
N ALA A 204 -1.59 -7.09 12.09
CA ALA A 204 -1.62 -5.92 11.20
C ALA A 204 -2.80 -5.95 10.19
N LEU A 205 -3.61 -7.01 10.15
CA LEU A 205 -4.72 -7.14 9.21
C LEU A 205 -5.79 -6.07 9.39
N ARG A 206 -6.16 -5.42 8.29
CA ARG A 206 -7.15 -4.33 8.22
C ARG A 206 -6.85 -3.19 9.19
N LYS A 207 -5.57 -2.88 9.37
CA LYS A 207 -5.12 -1.77 10.22
C LYS A 207 -4.64 -0.61 9.35
N THR A 208 -5.11 0.58 9.69
CA THR A 208 -4.60 1.86 9.16
C THR A 208 -4.05 2.67 10.32
N PHE A 209 -2.84 3.18 10.19
CA PHE A 209 -2.18 3.92 11.26
C PHE A 209 -1.13 4.91 10.73
N GLU A 210 -0.93 5.99 11.47
CA GLU A 210 0.20 6.90 11.30
C GLU A 210 1.45 6.30 11.98
N LEU A 211 2.60 6.40 11.33
CA LEU A 211 3.87 5.87 11.80
C LEU A 211 4.85 7.01 12.09
N VAL A 212 5.29 7.10 13.34
CA VAL A 212 6.32 8.04 13.77
C VAL A 212 7.34 7.35 14.66
N ALA A 213 8.54 7.94 14.78
CA ALA A 213 9.60 7.48 15.67
C ALA A 213 9.74 8.41 16.86
N ILE A 214 10.20 7.87 17.99
CA ILE A 214 10.55 8.61 19.20
C ILE A 214 11.85 8.04 19.78
N ALA A 215 12.48 8.75 20.71
CA ALA A 215 13.65 8.27 21.43
C ALA A 215 13.35 6.95 22.14
N GLY A 216 14.23 5.96 21.96
CA GLY A 216 14.11 4.62 22.54
C GLY A 216 14.63 3.52 21.60
N PRO A 217 14.65 2.27 22.05
CA PRO A 217 15.16 1.14 21.29
C PRO A 217 14.25 0.77 20.11
N GLU A 218 14.82 0.07 19.14
CA GLU A 218 14.05 -0.61 18.08
C GLU A 218 13.08 -1.63 18.69
N PRO A 219 11.92 -1.85 18.06
CA PRO A 219 10.97 -2.85 18.53
C PRO A 219 11.52 -4.27 18.32
N ASP A 220 11.46 -5.10 19.35
CA ASP A 220 11.82 -6.52 19.27
C ASP A 220 10.73 -7.32 18.55
N GLU A 221 9.45 -6.97 18.77
CA GLU A 221 8.28 -7.70 18.29
C GLU A 221 7.27 -6.76 17.61
N PHE A 222 7.13 -6.86 16.29
CA PHE A 222 6.21 -6.01 15.51
C PHE A 222 4.73 -6.32 15.78
N ASP A 223 4.38 -7.58 16.05
CA ASP A 223 2.99 -7.95 16.37
C ASP A 223 2.49 -7.23 17.63
N ALA A 224 3.35 -7.01 18.61
CA ALA A 224 3.03 -6.23 19.80
C ALA A 224 2.72 -4.76 19.52
N LEU A 225 3.28 -4.19 18.44
CA LEU A 225 2.94 -2.83 17.99
C LEU A 225 1.59 -2.79 17.28
N PHE A 226 1.27 -3.81 16.47
CA PHE A 226 0.04 -3.83 15.69
C PHE A 226 -1.19 -4.24 16.51
N ALA A 227 -1.03 -5.14 17.47
CA ALA A 227 -2.14 -5.72 18.22
C ALA A 227 -3.06 -4.68 18.92
N PRO A 228 -2.56 -3.59 19.54
CA PRO A 228 -3.42 -2.61 20.21
C PRO A 228 -4.27 -1.74 19.26
N LEU A 229 -3.94 -1.70 17.97
CA LEU A 229 -4.65 -0.86 17.02
C LEU A 229 -6.07 -1.37 16.77
N GLU A 230 -7.01 -0.48 16.56
CA GLU A 230 -8.34 -0.81 16.06
C GLU A 230 -8.26 -1.23 14.59
N ALA A 231 -8.93 -2.32 14.24
CA ALA A 231 -9.10 -2.70 12.85
C ALA A 231 -10.10 -1.75 12.17
N ASP A 232 -9.86 -1.44 10.91
CA ASP A 232 -10.84 -0.70 10.11
C ASP A 232 -12.15 -1.50 10.06
N PRO A 233 -13.32 -0.84 10.24
CA PRO A 233 -14.61 -1.54 10.22
C PRO A 233 -14.82 -2.26 8.89
N GLU A 234 -15.46 -3.42 8.92
CA GLU A 234 -15.74 -4.19 7.72
C GLU A 234 -16.65 -3.40 6.77
N GLY A 235 -16.28 -3.35 5.49
CA GLY A 235 -17.00 -2.58 4.47
C GLY A 235 -16.84 -1.07 4.56
N ALA A 236 -16.11 -0.54 5.56
CA ALA A 236 -15.84 0.89 5.63
C ALA A 236 -14.85 1.34 4.55
N LEU A 237 -15.08 2.53 4.00
CA LEU A 237 -14.15 3.15 3.05
C LEU A 237 -13.05 3.97 3.77
N ASP A 238 -13.32 4.45 4.97
CA ASP A 238 -12.37 5.24 5.78
C ASP A 238 -11.84 4.40 6.96
N ALA A 239 -10.69 4.79 7.47
CA ALA A 239 -10.03 4.09 8.57
C ALA A 239 -10.78 4.30 9.90
N ALA A 240 -10.50 3.39 10.85
CA ALA A 240 -10.92 3.57 12.22
C ALA A 240 -10.47 4.94 12.76
N ARG A 241 -11.39 5.68 13.39
CA ARG A 241 -11.17 7.02 13.94
C ARG A 241 -10.92 8.16 12.94
N ASP A 242 -10.92 7.90 11.63
CA ASP A 242 -10.78 8.98 10.65
C ASP A 242 -11.95 9.96 10.69
N THR A 243 -11.65 11.23 10.45
CA THR A 243 -12.70 12.25 10.30
C THR A 243 -13.53 11.98 9.04
N ALA A 244 -14.86 11.92 9.18
CA ALA A 244 -15.81 11.69 8.10
C ALA A 244 -16.03 12.99 7.26
N ASN A 245 -14.99 13.45 6.56
CA ASN A 245 -14.98 14.70 5.79
C ASN A 245 -14.81 14.50 4.27
N MET A 246 -15.02 13.29 3.77
CA MET A 246 -14.94 12.94 2.35
C MET A 246 -16.15 12.09 1.93
N PRO A 247 -17.38 12.66 1.93
CA PRO A 247 -18.59 11.91 1.67
C PRO A 247 -18.58 11.35 0.23
N LEU A 248 -18.98 10.08 0.07
CA LEU A 248 -18.95 9.38 -1.20
C LEU A 248 -19.78 10.08 -2.28
N ALA A 249 -20.88 10.72 -1.90
CA ALA A 249 -21.74 11.45 -2.84
C ALA A 249 -21.06 12.66 -3.50
N GLU A 250 -20.02 13.21 -2.88
CA GLU A 250 -19.24 14.34 -3.40
C GLU A 250 -18.02 13.89 -4.23
N GLU A 251 -17.71 12.58 -4.23
CA GLU A 251 -16.58 12.07 -5.00
C GLU A 251 -16.86 12.12 -6.51
N PRO A 252 -15.81 12.31 -7.35
CA PRO A 252 -15.94 12.23 -8.79
C PRO A 252 -16.59 10.90 -9.23
N GLN A 253 -17.44 10.93 -10.28
CA GLN A 253 -18.14 9.74 -10.74
C GLN A 253 -17.20 8.56 -10.97
N ARG A 254 -16.07 8.80 -11.67
CA ARG A 254 -15.08 7.74 -11.92
C ARG A 254 -14.50 7.10 -10.65
N VAL A 255 -14.37 7.87 -9.53
CA VAL A 255 -13.90 7.30 -8.26
C VAL A 255 -14.96 6.37 -7.68
N ARG A 256 -16.25 6.73 -7.81
CA ARG A 256 -17.35 5.86 -7.41
C ARG A 256 -17.38 4.58 -8.25
N ASP A 257 -17.24 4.72 -9.58
CA ASP A 257 -17.20 3.59 -10.51
C ASP A 257 -16.00 2.67 -10.22
N ASP A 258 -14.83 3.25 -9.94
CA ASP A 258 -13.63 2.48 -9.57
C ASP A 258 -13.81 1.71 -8.25
N LEU A 259 -14.48 2.30 -7.25
CA LEU A 259 -14.81 1.64 -5.98
C LEU A 259 -15.80 0.48 -6.18
N GLU A 260 -16.85 0.69 -6.98
CA GLU A 260 -17.80 -0.38 -7.33
C GLU A 260 -17.10 -1.53 -8.06
N ALA A 261 -16.22 -1.23 -9.01
CA ALA A 261 -15.42 -2.24 -9.72
C ALA A 261 -14.48 -3.01 -8.77
N ALA A 262 -13.86 -2.33 -7.79
CA ALA A 262 -13.00 -2.97 -6.81
C ALA A 262 -13.78 -3.97 -5.94
N VAL A 263 -14.98 -3.61 -5.49
CA VAL A 263 -15.88 -4.52 -4.75
C VAL A 263 -16.28 -5.73 -5.62
N ALA A 264 -16.69 -5.49 -6.87
CA ALA A 264 -17.16 -6.55 -7.76
C ALA A 264 -16.08 -7.59 -8.09
N SER A 265 -14.81 -7.17 -8.19
CA SER A 265 -13.70 -8.04 -8.55
C SER A 265 -13.44 -9.17 -7.53
N HIS A 266 -13.86 -9.01 -6.28
CA HIS A 266 -13.59 -9.97 -5.20
C HIS A 266 -14.84 -10.63 -4.61
N THR A 267 -16.06 -10.19 -4.99
CA THR A 267 -17.31 -10.81 -4.55
C THR A 267 -17.75 -12.02 -5.38
N HIS A 268 -17.11 -12.30 -6.53
CA HIS A 268 -17.42 -13.45 -7.40
C HIS A 268 -16.17 -14.32 -7.63
N PRO A 269 -15.73 -15.15 -6.66
CA PRO A 269 -14.59 -16.05 -6.88
C PRO A 269 -14.92 -17.27 -7.76
N ASN A 270 -16.19 -17.50 -8.14
CA ASN A 270 -16.58 -18.61 -9.00
C ASN A 270 -17.67 -18.17 -9.99
N GLY A 271 -17.26 -17.72 -11.17
CA GLY A 271 -18.14 -17.74 -12.34
C GLY A 271 -18.37 -19.18 -12.78
N ASP A 272 -19.43 -19.83 -12.31
CA ASP A 272 -19.97 -21.01 -12.97
C ASP A 272 -20.31 -20.62 -14.42
N GLY A 273 -19.48 -21.08 -15.36
CA GLY A 273 -19.78 -20.98 -16.79
C GLY A 273 -21.10 -21.70 -17.08
N PRO A 274 -21.88 -21.21 -18.06
CA PRO A 274 -23.16 -21.82 -18.39
C PRO A 274 -22.95 -23.30 -18.74
N LYS A 275 -23.60 -24.19 -17.97
CA LYS A 275 -23.70 -25.61 -18.32
C LYS A 275 -24.43 -25.67 -19.64
N GLY A 276 -23.74 -26.07 -20.70
CA GLY A 276 -24.34 -26.39 -21.97
C GLY A 276 -25.39 -27.48 -21.76
N GLU A 277 -26.65 -27.16 -21.98
CA GLU A 277 -27.72 -28.13 -22.16
C GLU A 277 -27.35 -28.97 -23.37
N SER A 278 -26.96 -30.22 -23.13
CA SER A 278 -26.93 -31.25 -24.16
C SER A 278 -28.35 -31.68 -24.41
N ASP A 279 -28.93 -31.14 -25.46
CA ASP A 279 -30.18 -31.61 -26.05
C ASP A 279 -29.90 -32.99 -26.72
N HIS A 280 -30.48 -34.01 -26.14
CA HIS A 280 -30.62 -35.31 -26.75
C HIS A 280 -32.08 -35.48 -27.16
N GLY A 281 -32.37 -35.25 -28.42
CA GLY A 281 -33.56 -35.63 -29.15
C GLY A 281 -33.19 -36.43 -30.40
#